data_b829738eb3e75bb43f9c1f8fed806eea
#
_entry.id   b829738eb3e75bb43f9c1f8fed806eea
#
_cell.length_a   1.000
_cell.length_b   1.000
_cell.length_c   1.000
_cell.angle_alpha   90.00
_cell.angle_beta   90.00
_cell.angle_gamma   90.00
#
_symmetry.space_group_name_H-M   'P 1'
#
loop_
_entity.id
_entity.type
_entity.pdbx_description
1 polymer ?
#
loop_
_entity_poly.entity_id
_entity_poly.type
_entity_poly.pdbx_seq_one_letter_code
_entity_poly.pdbx_strand_id
1 'polypeptide(L)'
;PRSTAEVNQIINQAPADVVERYLPSNMMTISVINLQPAISSDRQKQVLNNIRSVVSLSSPPPGISVTLSGEPAFSQEMETAMGSSMGILILAAMILMVVAVMTLFNHVRYPLLPVLVVASGLILTFGIMGLAGIQISMVVIGAFPVLIGIGIDYAIQIHSRLDEEIRKAPLADAIKITITKTGPAVLIAMLATSMGFIAM
;
A
#
# COMPACT_ATOMS: atom_id res chain seq x y z
N PRO A 1 21.22 -38.46 -10.17
CA PRO A 1 20.78 -39.74 -10.71
C PRO A 1 20.54 -39.65 -12.20
N ARG A 2 20.98 -40.67 -12.93
CA ARG A 2 20.89 -40.75 -14.39
C ARG A 2 19.78 -41.67 -14.88
N SER A 3 19.12 -42.37 -13.95
CA SER A 3 18.01 -43.26 -14.28
C SER A 3 16.93 -43.25 -13.22
N THR A 4 15.70 -43.60 -13.61
CA THR A 4 14.54 -43.72 -12.71
C THR A 4 14.77 -44.75 -11.61
N ALA A 5 15.55 -45.81 -11.89
CA ALA A 5 15.90 -46.81 -10.93
C ALA A 5 16.78 -46.29 -9.80
N GLU A 6 17.78 -45.45 -10.12
CA GLU A 6 18.61 -44.78 -9.10
C GLU A 6 17.82 -43.80 -8.25
N VAL A 7 16.88 -43.06 -8.85
CA VAL A 7 15.98 -42.15 -8.11
C VAL A 7 15.14 -42.93 -7.10
N ASN A 8 14.50 -44.05 -7.53
CA ASN A 8 13.69 -44.89 -6.66
C ASN A 8 14.52 -45.55 -5.55
N GLN A 9 15.77 -45.91 -5.82
CA GLN A 9 16.65 -46.45 -4.81
C GLN A 9 17.01 -45.40 -3.73
N ILE A 10 17.28 -44.17 -4.12
CA ILE A 10 17.54 -43.05 -3.21
C ILE A 10 16.31 -42.74 -2.36
N ILE A 11 15.13 -42.68 -2.98
CA ILE A 11 13.87 -42.43 -2.29
C ILE A 11 13.59 -43.51 -1.25
N ASN A 12 13.80 -44.78 -1.58
CA ASN A 12 13.58 -45.91 -0.68
C ASN A 12 14.59 -45.97 0.48
N GLN A 13 15.77 -45.35 0.33
CA GLN A 13 16.79 -45.27 1.40
C GLN A 13 16.66 -44.01 2.26
N ALA A 14 15.90 -43.02 1.83
CA ALA A 14 15.69 -41.78 2.59
C ALA A 14 14.69 -42.01 3.74
N PRO A 15 14.86 -41.30 4.87
CA PRO A 15 13.86 -41.26 5.95
C PRO A 15 12.48 -40.83 5.44
N ALA A 16 11.43 -41.49 5.94
CA ALA A 16 10.06 -41.23 5.46
C ALA A 16 9.62 -39.79 5.63
N ASP A 17 10.02 -39.12 6.71
CA ASP A 17 9.76 -37.69 6.98
C ASP A 17 10.41 -36.75 5.97
N VAL A 18 11.57 -37.13 5.45
CA VAL A 18 12.27 -36.38 4.39
C VAL A 18 11.57 -36.57 3.05
N VAL A 19 11.20 -37.82 2.74
CA VAL A 19 10.49 -38.11 1.48
C VAL A 19 9.15 -37.37 1.43
N GLU A 20 8.35 -37.45 2.50
CA GLU A 20 7.06 -36.76 2.57
C GLU A 20 7.19 -35.23 2.46
N ARG A 21 8.23 -34.68 3.04
CA ARG A 21 8.50 -33.20 2.97
C ARG A 21 8.89 -32.70 1.59
N TYR A 22 9.72 -33.43 0.84
CA TYR A 22 10.24 -32.98 -0.42
C TYR A 22 9.55 -33.59 -1.65
N LEU A 23 8.85 -34.68 -1.47
CA LEU A 23 8.09 -35.41 -2.49
C LEU A 23 6.66 -35.68 -1.98
N PRO A 24 5.84 -34.63 -1.78
CA PRO A 24 4.51 -34.82 -1.21
C PRO A 24 3.55 -35.59 -2.14
N SER A 25 3.89 -35.75 -3.41
CA SER A 25 3.17 -36.59 -4.36
C SER A 25 4.09 -37.09 -5.49
N ASN A 26 3.62 -38.09 -6.25
CA ASN A 26 4.34 -38.61 -7.42
C ASN A 26 4.48 -37.57 -8.58
N MET A 27 3.76 -36.45 -8.51
CA MET A 27 3.74 -35.39 -9.53
C MET A 27 4.36 -34.11 -9.05
N MET A 28 4.82 -34.02 -7.79
CA MET A 28 5.33 -32.77 -7.23
C MET A 28 6.61 -33.04 -6.42
N THR A 29 7.59 -32.18 -6.63
CA THR A 29 8.80 -32.13 -5.79
C THR A 29 9.00 -30.72 -5.27
N ILE A 30 9.47 -30.58 -4.03
CA ILE A 30 9.74 -29.32 -3.38
C ILE A 30 11.24 -29.15 -3.21
N SER A 31 11.79 -28.03 -3.69
CA SER A 31 13.15 -27.61 -3.40
C SER A 31 13.12 -26.41 -2.45
N VAL A 32 13.80 -26.53 -1.31
CA VAL A 32 13.82 -25.46 -0.29
C VAL A 32 15.09 -24.65 -0.42
N ILE A 33 14.92 -23.34 -0.58
CA ILE A 33 16.03 -22.37 -0.60
C ILE A 33 15.92 -21.54 0.68
N ASN A 34 16.89 -21.70 1.59
CA ASN A 34 16.94 -20.91 2.81
C ASN A 34 17.67 -19.59 2.56
N LEU A 35 16.98 -18.50 2.81
CA LEU A 35 17.57 -17.16 2.80
C LEU A 35 18.20 -16.87 4.18
N GLN A 36 19.31 -16.13 4.18
CA GLN A 36 19.92 -15.71 5.45
C GLN A 36 18.95 -14.80 6.22
N PRO A 37 18.84 -14.97 7.55
CA PRO A 37 18.06 -14.06 8.38
C PRO A 37 18.63 -12.62 8.29
N ALA A 38 17.77 -11.62 8.31
CA ALA A 38 18.10 -10.19 8.26
C ALA A 38 18.64 -9.66 6.89
N ILE A 39 18.23 -10.25 5.79
CA ILE A 39 18.45 -9.63 4.48
C ILE A 39 17.48 -8.45 4.29
N SER A 40 18.00 -7.30 3.80
CA SER A 40 17.16 -6.15 3.46
C SER A 40 16.16 -6.52 2.35
N SER A 41 14.96 -5.90 2.40
CA SER A 41 13.88 -6.14 1.42
C SER A 41 14.34 -6.00 -0.03
N ASP A 42 15.22 -5.04 -0.33
CA ASP A 42 15.75 -4.84 -1.68
C ASP A 42 16.65 -6.00 -2.15
N ARG A 43 17.48 -6.51 -1.26
CA ARG A 43 18.31 -7.68 -1.55
C ARG A 43 17.46 -8.94 -1.71
N GLN A 44 16.44 -9.08 -0.90
CA GLN A 44 15.49 -10.19 -1.03
C GLN A 44 14.80 -10.18 -2.39
N LYS A 45 14.33 -9.02 -2.86
CA LYS A 45 13.78 -8.84 -4.22
C LYS A 45 14.77 -9.21 -5.31
N GLN A 46 16.03 -8.78 -5.17
CA GLN A 46 17.08 -9.13 -6.15
C GLN A 46 17.33 -10.64 -6.21
N VAL A 47 17.43 -11.32 -5.07
CA VAL A 47 17.61 -12.78 -5.01
C VAL A 47 16.43 -13.50 -5.65
N LEU A 48 15.19 -13.12 -5.34
CA LEU A 48 13.98 -13.72 -5.93
C LEU A 48 13.95 -13.52 -7.46
N ASN A 49 14.29 -12.33 -7.94
CA ASN A 49 14.33 -12.05 -9.37
C ASN A 49 15.44 -12.88 -10.07
N ASN A 50 16.60 -13.05 -9.43
CA ASN A 50 17.67 -13.91 -9.96
C ASN A 50 17.21 -15.38 -10.02
N ILE A 51 16.53 -15.89 -8.98
CA ILE A 51 15.99 -17.25 -8.98
C ILE A 51 14.97 -17.42 -10.11
N ARG A 52 14.04 -16.47 -10.28
CA ARG A 52 13.07 -16.48 -11.38
C ARG A 52 13.75 -16.49 -12.76
N SER A 53 14.80 -15.69 -12.91
CA SER A 53 15.58 -15.65 -14.16
C SER A 53 16.27 -16.99 -14.44
N VAL A 54 16.88 -17.60 -13.43
CA VAL A 54 17.51 -18.92 -13.57
C VAL A 54 16.48 -19.99 -13.94
N VAL A 55 15.33 -19.99 -13.27
CA VAL A 55 14.21 -20.91 -13.56
C VAL A 55 13.71 -20.72 -14.99
N SER A 56 13.52 -19.49 -15.44
CA SER A 56 13.06 -19.21 -16.81
C SER A 56 14.07 -19.61 -17.86
N LEU A 57 15.37 -19.44 -17.58
CA LEU A 57 16.46 -19.85 -18.48
C LEU A 57 16.68 -21.37 -18.53
N SER A 58 16.32 -22.10 -17.47
CA SER A 58 16.48 -23.55 -17.42
C SER A 58 15.57 -24.34 -18.34
N SER A 59 14.58 -23.68 -18.96
CA SER A 59 13.61 -24.26 -19.90
C SER A 59 13.16 -25.65 -19.49
N PRO A 60 12.32 -25.77 -18.46
CA PRO A 60 11.89 -27.07 -17.96
C PRO A 60 11.25 -27.89 -19.09
N PRO A 61 11.40 -29.22 -19.10
CA PRO A 61 10.79 -30.08 -20.10
C PRO A 61 9.28 -29.90 -20.22
N PRO A 62 8.67 -30.18 -21.39
CA PRO A 62 7.24 -30.09 -21.55
C PRO A 62 6.49 -30.90 -20.50
N GLY A 63 5.51 -30.29 -19.84
CA GLY A 63 4.73 -30.90 -18.77
C GLY A 63 5.25 -30.66 -17.35
N ILE A 64 6.40 -30.01 -17.19
CA ILE A 64 6.90 -29.58 -15.87
C ILE A 64 6.71 -28.08 -15.71
N SER A 65 6.00 -27.68 -14.66
CA SER A 65 5.89 -26.28 -14.25
C SER A 65 6.68 -26.05 -12.96
N VAL A 66 7.51 -25.02 -12.93
CA VAL A 66 8.27 -24.62 -11.75
C VAL A 66 7.65 -23.34 -11.19
N THR A 67 7.19 -23.41 -9.95
CA THR A 67 6.57 -22.28 -9.25
C THR A 67 7.43 -21.91 -8.05
N LEU A 68 7.80 -20.64 -7.95
CA LEU A 68 8.49 -20.09 -6.79
C LEU A 68 7.42 -19.69 -5.77
N SER A 69 7.49 -20.26 -4.55
CA SER A 69 6.56 -20.01 -3.46
C SER A 69 7.31 -19.74 -2.15
N GLY A 70 6.58 -19.36 -1.12
CA GLY A 70 7.10 -19.01 0.19
C GLY A 70 6.84 -17.57 0.55
N GLU A 71 6.98 -17.24 1.83
CA GLU A 71 6.66 -15.90 2.35
C GLU A 71 7.32 -14.75 1.56
N PRO A 72 8.62 -14.81 1.20
CA PRO A 72 9.25 -13.74 0.45
C PRO A 72 8.71 -13.57 -0.98
N ALA A 73 8.41 -14.68 -1.67
CA ALA A 73 7.85 -14.64 -3.02
C ALA A 73 6.41 -14.11 -3.01
N PHE A 74 5.61 -14.57 -2.04
CA PHE A 74 4.24 -14.12 -1.84
C PHE A 74 4.19 -12.62 -1.51
N SER A 75 5.04 -12.15 -0.59
CA SER A 75 5.11 -10.73 -0.22
C SER A 75 5.48 -9.86 -1.43
N GLN A 76 6.42 -10.29 -2.26
CA GLN A 76 6.79 -9.55 -3.48
C GLN A 76 5.65 -9.51 -4.51
N GLU A 77 4.95 -10.61 -4.72
CA GLU A 77 3.79 -10.66 -5.63
C GLU A 77 2.65 -9.79 -5.12
N MET A 78 2.37 -9.84 -3.82
CA MET A 78 1.39 -8.96 -3.19
C MET A 78 1.76 -7.48 -3.33
N GLU A 79 3.03 -7.10 -3.07
CA GLU A 79 3.49 -5.72 -3.26
C GLU A 79 3.29 -5.24 -4.71
N THR A 80 3.61 -6.10 -5.69
CA THR A 80 3.49 -5.75 -7.10
C THR A 80 2.02 -5.63 -7.52
N ALA A 81 1.18 -6.59 -7.13
CA ALA A 81 -0.24 -6.59 -7.44
C ALA A 81 -0.98 -5.43 -6.74
N MET A 82 -0.66 -5.18 -5.48
CA MET A 82 -1.26 -4.07 -4.73
C MET A 82 -0.75 -2.72 -5.23
N GLY A 83 0.53 -2.59 -5.57
CA GLY A 83 1.09 -1.33 -6.05
C GLY A 83 0.40 -0.82 -7.31
N SER A 84 0.12 -1.69 -8.29
CA SER A 84 -0.60 -1.32 -9.50
C SER A 84 -2.08 -1.01 -9.24
N SER A 85 -2.76 -1.83 -8.44
CA SER A 85 -4.17 -1.63 -8.08
C SER A 85 -4.36 -0.37 -7.23
N MET A 86 -3.46 -0.11 -6.29
CA MET A 86 -3.54 1.08 -5.43
C MET A 86 -3.31 2.38 -6.19
N GLY A 87 -2.44 2.40 -7.19
CA GLY A 87 -2.28 3.56 -8.06
C GLY A 87 -3.60 3.95 -8.74
N ILE A 88 -4.34 2.98 -9.26
CA ILE A 88 -5.66 3.19 -9.86
C ILE A 88 -6.68 3.67 -8.81
N LEU A 89 -6.69 3.06 -7.62
CA LEU A 89 -7.60 3.44 -6.54
C LEU A 89 -7.34 4.86 -6.02
N ILE A 90 -6.08 5.25 -5.84
CA ILE A 90 -5.70 6.60 -5.45
C ILE A 90 -6.13 7.61 -6.51
N LEU A 91 -5.87 7.31 -7.80
CA LEU A 91 -6.30 8.17 -8.91
C LEU A 91 -7.83 8.29 -8.96
N ALA A 92 -8.55 7.18 -8.83
CA ALA A 92 -10.00 7.17 -8.80
C ALA A 92 -10.54 7.96 -7.60
N ALA A 93 -9.96 7.79 -6.40
CA ALA A 93 -10.34 8.56 -5.22
C ALA A 93 -10.11 10.06 -5.41
N MET A 94 -8.99 10.46 -6.02
CA MET A 94 -8.69 11.85 -6.35
C MET A 94 -9.70 12.43 -7.35
N ILE A 95 -10.04 11.69 -8.41
CA ILE A 95 -11.02 12.11 -9.41
C ILE A 95 -12.40 12.26 -8.76
N LEU A 96 -12.84 11.27 -8.00
CA LEU A 96 -14.13 11.31 -7.29
C LEU A 96 -14.19 12.47 -6.30
N MET A 97 -13.10 12.72 -5.57
CA MET A 97 -12.98 13.87 -4.68
C MET A 97 -13.15 15.19 -5.42
N VAL A 98 -12.46 15.37 -6.55
CA VAL A 98 -12.58 16.59 -7.37
C VAL A 98 -14.01 16.75 -7.88
N VAL A 99 -14.61 15.69 -8.41
CA VAL A 99 -16.01 15.71 -8.91
C VAL A 99 -16.98 16.05 -7.78
N ALA A 100 -16.85 15.43 -6.61
CA ALA A 100 -17.71 15.71 -5.46
C ALA A 100 -17.58 17.17 -5.01
N VAL A 101 -16.36 17.68 -4.88
CA VAL A 101 -16.13 19.08 -4.49
C VAL A 101 -16.68 20.05 -5.54
N MET A 102 -16.46 19.79 -6.82
CA MET A 102 -16.97 20.67 -7.89
C MET A 102 -18.50 20.66 -7.96
N THR A 103 -19.15 19.53 -7.72
CA THR A 103 -20.62 19.45 -7.73
C THR A 103 -21.24 20.12 -6.51
N LEU A 104 -20.67 19.92 -5.32
CA LEU A 104 -21.18 20.49 -4.06
C LEU A 104 -20.88 21.99 -3.94
N PHE A 105 -19.73 22.44 -4.44
CA PHE A 105 -19.25 23.81 -4.30
C PHE A 105 -19.29 24.63 -5.60
N ASN A 106 -20.15 24.28 -6.55
CA ASN A 106 -20.30 24.95 -7.84
C ASN A 106 -20.58 26.47 -7.73
N HIS A 107 -21.13 26.93 -6.60
CA HIS A 107 -21.48 28.31 -6.34
C HIS A 107 -20.48 29.06 -5.43
N VAL A 108 -19.36 28.42 -5.06
CA VAL A 108 -18.35 28.95 -4.15
C VAL A 108 -17.20 29.59 -4.94
N ARG A 109 -16.63 30.66 -4.42
CA ARG A 109 -15.60 31.47 -5.10
C ARG A 109 -14.32 30.68 -5.42
N TYR A 110 -13.97 29.64 -4.62
CA TYR A 110 -12.75 28.84 -4.77
C TYR A 110 -13.02 27.35 -4.53
N PRO A 111 -13.70 26.65 -5.44
CA PRO A 111 -14.13 25.26 -5.22
C PRO A 111 -12.97 24.28 -5.07
N LEU A 112 -11.82 24.54 -5.69
CA LEU A 112 -10.66 23.63 -5.63
C LEU A 112 -9.75 23.82 -4.42
N LEU A 113 -10.01 24.80 -3.55
CA LEU A 113 -9.17 25.07 -2.38
C LEU A 113 -9.08 23.87 -1.43
N PRO A 114 -10.16 23.17 -1.08
CA PRO A 114 -10.09 21.95 -0.26
C PRO A 114 -9.19 20.88 -0.86
N VAL A 115 -9.25 20.68 -2.18
CA VAL A 115 -8.42 19.72 -2.92
C VAL A 115 -6.92 20.05 -2.79
N LEU A 116 -6.58 21.34 -2.96
CA LEU A 116 -5.20 21.81 -2.81
C LEU A 116 -4.68 21.61 -1.38
N VAL A 117 -5.52 21.82 -0.37
CA VAL A 117 -5.17 21.58 1.04
C VAL A 117 -4.84 20.11 1.26
N VAL A 118 -5.69 19.19 0.78
CA VAL A 118 -5.45 17.75 0.92
C VAL A 118 -4.21 17.32 0.13
N ALA A 119 -4.02 17.80 -1.09
CA ALA A 119 -2.83 17.50 -1.88
C ALA A 119 -1.55 17.96 -1.18
N SER A 120 -1.53 19.18 -0.61
CA SER A 120 -0.40 19.67 0.17
C SER A 120 -0.13 18.82 1.43
N GLY A 121 -1.19 18.38 2.11
CA GLY A 121 -1.11 17.46 3.25
C GLY A 121 -0.47 16.11 2.89
N LEU A 122 -0.86 15.55 1.74
CA LEU A 122 -0.24 14.31 1.22
C LEU A 122 1.25 14.50 0.91
N ILE A 123 1.62 15.59 0.23
CA ILE A 123 3.02 15.90 -0.09
C ILE A 123 3.84 16.03 1.20
N LEU A 124 3.32 16.74 2.20
CA LEU A 124 3.98 16.85 3.51
C LEU A 124 4.12 15.51 4.22
N THR A 125 3.09 14.67 4.18
CA THR A 125 3.12 13.33 4.78
C THR A 125 4.22 12.47 4.14
N PHE A 126 4.28 12.41 2.82
CA PHE A 126 5.36 11.70 2.12
C PHE A 126 6.74 12.29 2.39
N GLY A 127 6.83 13.61 2.43
CA GLY A 127 8.08 14.31 2.77
C GLY A 127 8.59 13.94 4.17
N ILE A 128 7.71 13.96 5.17
CA ILE A 128 8.05 13.59 6.55
C ILE A 128 8.43 12.11 6.64
N MET A 129 7.68 11.22 6.00
CA MET A 129 8.00 9.79 5.96
C MET A 129 9.38 9.54 5.33
N GLY A 130 9.67 10.21 4.21
CA GLY A 130 10.97 10.11 3.55
C GLY A 130 12.12 10.61 4.43
N LEU A 131 11.94 11.74 5.12
CA LEU A 131 12.94 12.29 6.05
C LEU A 131 13.13 11.39 7.29
N ALA A 132 12.07 10.76 7.77
CA ALA A 132 12.13 9.84 8.92
C ALA A 132 12.64 8.44 8.52
N GLY A 133 12.90 8.17 7.25
CA GLY A 133 13.33 6.85 6.77
C GLY A 133 12.25 5.77 6.90
N ILE A 134 10.98 6.17 6.99
CA ILE A 134 9.85 5.23 7.12
C ILE A 134 9.59 4.60 5.76
N GLN A 135 9.72 3.28 5.68
CA GLN A 135 9.47 2.54 4.45
C GLN A 135 7.98 2.48 4.14
N ILE A 136 7.64 2.64 2.87
CA ILE A 136 6.27 2.51 2.38
C ILE A 136 5.90 1.02 2.38
N SER A 137 5.11 0.61 3.37
CA SER A 137 4.56 -0.75 3.48
C SER A 137 3.19 -0.85 2.81
N MET A 138 2.70 -2.08 2.63
CA MET A 138 1.34 -2.33 2.11
C MET A 138 0.26 -1.66 2.96
N VAL A 139 0.43 -1.65 4.28
CA VAL A 139 -0.51 -1.00 5.20
C VAL A 139 -0.55 0.50 4.97
N VAL A 140 0.62 1.12 4.80
CA VAL A 140 0.74 2.55 4.48
C VAL A 140 0.06 2.88 3.16
N ILE A 141 0.31 2.08 2.11
CA ILE A 141 -0.33 2.27 0.80
C ILE A 141 -1.87 2.19 0.92
N GLY A 142 -2.39 1.20 1.66
CA GLY A 142 -3.83 1.04 1.90
C GLY A 142 -4.46 2.19 2.69
N ALA A 143 -3.69 2.91 3.50
CA ALA A 143 -4.16 4.05 4.26
C ALA A 143 -4.39 5.33 3.40
N PHE A 144 -3.77 5.46 2.21
CA PHE A 144 -3.89 6.69 1.41
C PHE A 144 -5.31 7.05 0.98
N PRO A 145 -6.14 6.15 0.42
CA PRO A 145 -7.52 6.49 0.10
C PRO A 145 -8.31 6.97 1.30
N VAL A 146 -8.08 6.38 2.48
CA VAL A 146 -8.70 6.78 3.73
C VAL A 146 -8.22 8.17 4.17
N LEU A 147 -6.93 8.44 4.06
CA LEU A 147 -6.33 9.73 4.39
C LEU A 147 -6.87 10.85 3.49
N ILE A 148 -7.05 10.58 2.19
CA ILE A 148 -7.67 11.50 1.24
C ILE A 148 -9.12 11.78 1.64
N GLY A 149 -9.91 10.73 1.94
CA GLY A 149 -11.32 10.87 2.33
C GLY A 149 -11.50 11.66 3.61
N ILE A 150 -10.76 11.33 4.67
CA ILE A 150 -10.83 12.06 5.94
C ILE A 150 -10.30 13.49 5.79
N GLY A 151 -9.21 13.66 5.04
CA GLY A 151 -8.60 14.97 4.81
C GLY A 151 -9.55 15.94 4.10
N ILE A 152 -10.30 15.47 3.11
CA ILE A 152 -11.24 16.31 2.38
C ILE A 152 -12.42 16.73 3.26
N ASP A 153 -12.89 15.87 4.17
CA ASP A 153 -13.99 16.21 5.07
C ASP A 153 -13.62 17.41 5.97
N TYR A 154 -12.43 17.41 6.55
CA TYR A 154 -11.96 18.54 7.36
C TYR A 154 -11.75 19.81 6.53
N ALA A 155 -11.20 19.67 5.32
CA ALA A 155 -10.99 20.79 4.42
C ALA A 155 -12.33 21.40 3.98
N ILE A 156 -13.33 20.58 3.68
CA ILE A 156 -14.69 21.02 3.34
C ILE A 156 -15.35 21.76 4.50
N GLN A 157 -15.24 21.26 5.73
CA GLN A 157 -15.84 21.91 6.91
C GLN A 157 -15.30 23.34 7.11
N ILE A 158 -13.97 23.50 7.04
CA ILE A 158 -13.34 24.81 7.18
C ILE A 158 -13.71 25.72 5.99
N HIS A 159 -13.70 25.17 4.78
CA HIS A 159 -14.00 25.95 3.57
C HIS A 159 -15.44 26.41 3.51
N SER A 160 -16.39 25.53 3.82
CA SER A 160 -17.81 25.85 3.90
C SER A 160 -18.09 26.98 4.91
N ARG A 161 -17.47 26.88 6.08
CA ARG A 161 -17.59 27.93 7.09
C ARG A 161 -16.97 29.24 6.66
N LEU A 162 -15.83 29.19 6.01
CA LEU A 162 -15.18 30.38 5.47
C LEU A 162 -16.06 31.05 4.41
N ASP A 163 -16.68 30.30 3.50
CA ASP A 163 -17.58 30.86 2.49
C ASP A 163 -18.80 31.54 3.09
N GLU A 164 -19.37 30.96 4.15
CA GLU A 164 -20.46 31.62 4.89
C GLU A 164 -20.06 32.96 5.51
N GLU A 165 -18.86 33.02 6.09
CA GLU A 165 -18.40 34.23 6.79
C GLU A 165 -17.92 35.32 5.82
N ILE A 166 -17.34 34.96 4.65
CA ILE A 166 -16.96 35.92 3.61
C ILE A 166 -18.16 36.68 3.07
N ARG A 167 -19.36 36.06 3.07
CA ARG A 167 -20.59 36.75 2.65
C ARG A 167 -21.08 37.78 3.65
N LYS A 168 -20.60 37.76 4.90
CA LYS A 168 -21.06 38.59 6.01
C LYS A 168 -20.03 39.63 6.46
N ALA A 169 -18.75 39.39 6.22
CA ALA A 169 -17.65 40.19 6.74
C ALA A 169 -16.48 40.25 5.76
N PRO A 170 -15.58 41.23 5.88
CA PRO A 170 -14.33 41.29 5.13
C PRO A 170 -13.49 40.01 5.34
N LEU A 171 -12.68 39.64 4.35
CA LEU A 171 -11.92 38.38 4.32
C LEU A 171 -11.10 38.13 5.59
N ALA A 172 -10.43 39.17 6.12
CA ALA A 172 -9.62 39.04 7.33
C ALA A 172 -10.43 38.63 8.56
N ASP A 173 -11.59 39.24 8.74
CA ASP A 173 -12.50 38.93 9.85
C ASP A 173 -13.18 37.57 9.64
N ALA A 174 -13.57 37.24 8.42
CA ALA A 174 -14.12 35.95 8.05
C ALA A 174 -13.16 34.80 8.38
N ILE A 175 -11.88 34.94 8.04
CA ILE A 175 -10.85 33.96 8.39
C ILE A 175 -10.72 33.84 9.90
N LYS A 176 -10.63 34.95 10.63
CA LYS A 176 -10.51 34.95 12.09
C LYS A 176 -11.70 34.23 12.75
N ILE A 177 -12.92 34.54 12.32
CA ILE A 177 -14.14 33.92 12.84
C ILE A 177 -14.16 32.42 12.52
N THR A 178 -13.81 32.03 11.32
CA THR A 178 -13.75 30.63 10.89
C THR A 178 -12.76 29.85 11.75
N ILE A 179 -11.53 30.35 11.91
CA ILE A 179 -10.51 29.68 12.72
C ILE A 179 -10.92 29.58 14.18
N THR A 180 -11.49 30.63 14.77
CA THR A 180 -11.84 30.67 16.19
C THR A 180 -13.06 29.79 16.51
N LYS A 181 -14.03 29.71 15.61
CA LYS A 181 -15.28 28.95 15.85
C LYS A 181 -15.21 27.51 15.38
N THR A 182 -14.64 27.26 14.20
CA THR A 182 -14.62 25.92 13.58
C THR A 182 -13.30 25.20 13.86
N GLY A 183 -12.19 25.94 13.95
CA GLY A 183 -10.85 25.39 14.18
C GLY A 183 -10.78 24.43 15.37
N PRO A 184 -11.26 24.78 16.57
CA PRO A 184 -11.22 23.88 17.72
C PRO A 184 -11.98 22.57 17.52
N ALA A 185 -13.15 22.62 16.88
CA ALA A 185 -13.95 21.43 16.61
C ALA A 185 -13.23 20.48 15.63
N VAL A 186 -12.65 21.04 14.55
CA VAL A 186 -11.86 20.27 13.59
C VAL A 186 -10.60 19.69 14.25
N LEU A 187 -9.92 20.46 15.08
CA LEU A 187 -8.72 19.99 15.81
C LEU A 187 -9.06 18.79 16.73
N ILE A 188 -10.15 18.89 17.49
CA ILE A 188 -10.60 17.80 18.37
C ILE A 188 -10.94 16.55 17.54
N ALA A 189 -11.64 16.71 16.42
CA ALA A 189 -11.99 15.60 15.54
C ALA A 189 -10.72 14.95 14.93
N MET A 190 -9.74 15.75 14.49
CA MET A 190 -8.45 15.26 14.02
C MET A 190 -7.69 14.48 15.09
N LEU A 191 -7.64 14.98 16.32
CA LEU A 191 -6.99 14.30 17.44
C LEU A 191 -7.70 12.98 17.77
N ALA A 192 -9.02 12.97 17.82
CA ALA A 192 -9.80 11.76 18.06
C ALA A 192 -9.54 10.69 16.99
N THR A 193 -9.55 11.08 15.72
CA THR A 193 -9.23 10.18 14.61
C THR A 193 -7.79 9.64 14.71
N SER A 194 -6.82 10.52 15.00
CA SER A 194 -5.41 10.12 15.17
C SER A 194 -5.23 9.14 16.33
N MET A 195 -5.91 9.37 17.47
CA MET A 195 -5.88 8.43 18.58
C MET A 195 -6.50 7.08 18.23
N GLY A 196 -7.56 7.06 17.42
CA GLY A 196 -8.14 5.83 16.90
C GLY A 196 -7.16 5.01 16.06
N PHE A 197 -6.38 5.67 15.20
CA PHE A 197 -5.34 5.00 14.42
C PHE A 197 -4.14 4.53 15.27
N ILE A 198 -3.75 5.28 16.30
CA ILE A 198 -2.67 4.87 17.21
C ILE A 198 -3.07 3.64 18.05
N ALA A 199 -4.35 3.49 18.38
CA ALA A 199 -4.87 2.36 19.13
C ALA A 199 -5.01 1.06 18.30
N MET A 200 -4.94 1.16 16.98
CA MET A 200 -5.08 0.05 16.03
C MET A 200 -3.73 -0.60 15.72
#